data_e1d2bbc34d72253feb0d0bd3a532a36b
#
_entry.id   e1d2bbc34d72253feb0d0bd3a532a36b
#
_cell.length_a   1.000
_cell.length_b   1.000
_cell.length_c   1.000
_cell.angle_alpha   90.00
_cell.angle_beta   90.00
_cell.angle_gamma   90.00
#
_symmetry.space_group_name_H-M   'P 1'
#
loop_
_entity.id
_entity.type
_entity.pdbx_description
1 polymer ?
#
loop_
_entity_poly.entity_id
_entity_poly.type
_entity_poly.pdbx_seq_one_letter_code
_entity_poly.pdbx_strand_id
1 'polypeptide(L)'
;MKRTLLVLLGLLALFLGGRALYRGLVSDETRIRWVLDDMCEGFAATRMNPVMAGLAPEFYDEALGADRELLKLGLAHLFFEQRGGEDRRFPYRIEWRSENGPRVDDSGEEKSAEIELELEFFRRESDGERSVWKAKVDGQLRKRDGEWRFVRTHTTTVEGRMLR
;
A
#
# COMPACT_ATOMS: atom_id res chain seq x y z
N MET A 1 38.65 14.56 16.84
CA MET A 1 37.99 13.41 16.20
C MET A 1 37.13 12.55 17.15
N LYS A 2 37.62 12.10 18.33
CA LYS A 2 36.81 11.26 19.26
C LYS A 2 35.53 11.94 19.78
N ARG A 3 35.57 13.25 20.09
CA ARG A 3 34.36 14.01 20.58
C ARG A 3 33.31 14.18 19.53
N THR A 4 33.68 14.42 18.27
CA THR A 4 32.72 14.54 17.13
C THR A 4 32.01 13.22 16.83
N LEU A 5 32.73 12.11 16.95
CA LEU A 5 32.17 10.76 16.77
C LEU A 5 31.12 10.43 17.86
N LEU A 6 31.40 10.80 19.11
CA LEU A 6 30.47 10.59 20.24
C LEU A 6 29.19 11.43 20.09
N VAL A 7 29.29 12.67 19.61
CA VAL A 7 28.14 13.53 19.32
C VAL A 7 27.28 12.94 18.19
N LEU A 8 27.90 12.47 17.11
CA LEU A 8 27.20 11.83 15.99
C LEU A 8 26.50 10.54 16.43
N LEU A 9 27.13 9.70 17.23
CA LEU A 9 26.54 8.49 17.80
C LEU A 9 25.35 8.83 18.73
N GLY A 10 25.46 9.85 19.55
CA GLY A 10 24.38 10.34 20.41
C GLY A 10 23.17 10.84 19.60
N LEU A 11 23.40 11.62 18.55
CA LEU A 11 22.37 12.10 17.64
C LEU A 11 21.69 10.95 16.89
N LEU A 12 22.46 9.97 16.43
CA LEU A 12 21.92 8.76 15.78
C LEU A 12 21.06 7.94 16.73
N ALA A 13 21.52 7.73 17.98
CA ALA A 13 20.76 7.03 19.00
C ALA A 13 19.46 7.75 19.38
N LEU A 14 19.50 9.09 19.51
CA LEU A 14 18.31 9.94 19.73
C LEU A 14 17.35 9.86 18.55
N PHE A 15 17.84 9.89 17.32
CA PHE A 15 17.03 9.76 16.11
C PHE A 15 16.36 8.38 16.02
N LEU A 16 17.12 7.31 16.23
CA LEU A 16 16.60 5.93 16.20
C LEU A 16 15.65 5.67 17.37
N GLY A 17 15.97 6.12 18.57
CA GLY A 17 15.09 6.02 19.75
C GLY A 17 13.83 6.84 19.61
N GLY A 18 13.92 8.07 19.12
CA GLY A 18 12.75 8.93 18.84
C GLY A 18 11.84 8.32 17.78
N ARG A 19 12.40 7.74 16.72
CA ARG A 19 11.63 7.04 15.69
C ARG A 19 10.92 5.77 16.21
N ALA A 20 11.58 5.02 17.10
CA ALA A 20 10.99 3.82 17.71
C ALA A 20 9.85 4.20 18.68
N LEU A 21 10.04 5.24 19.51
CA LEU A 21 9.01 5.78 20.36
C LEU A 21 7.82 6.35 19.58
N TYR A 22 8.09 7.13 18.52
CA TYR A 22 7.05 7.67 17.65
C TYR A 22 6.20 6.57 17.01
N ARG A 23 6.85 5.50 16.50
CA ARG A 23 6.14 4.33 15.97
C ARG A 23 5.31 3.59 17.05
N GLY A 24 5.75 3.60 18.31
CA GLY A 24 5.01 3.02 19.44
C GLY A 24 3.75 3.81 19.83
N LEU A 25 3.76 5.13 19.59
CA LEU A 25 2.68 6.05 19.96
C LEU A 25 1.63 6.24 18.84
N VAL A 26 1.94 5.82 17.61
CA VAL A 26 1.02 5.94 16.47
C VAL A 26 -0.03 4.84 16.54
N SER A 27 -1.30 5.23 16.36
CA SER A 27 -2.42 4.27 16.36
C SER A 27 -2.32 3.27 15.21
N ASP A 28 -2.91 2.10 15.40
CA ASP A 28 -2.91 1.04 14.41
C ASP A 28 -3.68 1.47 13.13
N GLU A 29 -4.73 2.29 13.26
CA GLU A 29 -5.44 2.86 12.11
C GLU A 29 -4.54 3.75 11.25
N THR A 30 -3.70 4.58 11.89
CA THR A 30 -2.75 5.43 11.16
C THR A 30 -1.70 4.59 10.43
N ARG A 31 -1.24 3.50 11.05
CA ARG A 31 -0.28 2.58 10.41
C ARG A 31 -0.89 1.87 9.20
N ILE A 32 -2.17 1.46 9.28
CA ILE A 32 -2.89 0.87 8.14
C ILE A 32 -3.00 1.89 7.00
N ARG A 33 -3.32 3.16 7.32
CA ARG A 33 -3.33 4.24 6.31
C ARG A 33 -1.98 4.39 5.62
N TRP A 34 -0.87 4.38 6.37
CA TRP A 34 0.47 4.44 5.79
C TRP A 34 0.78 3.26 4.86
N VAL A 35 0.33 2.05 5.19
CA VAL A 35 0.46 0.89 4.29
C VAL A 35 -0.23 1.17 2.96
N LEU A 36 -1.46 1.69 2.99
CA LEU A 36 -2.21 2.04 1.78
C LEU A 36 -1.52 3.15 0.96
N ASP A 37 -1.06 4.20 1.63
CA ASP A 37 -0.33 5.31 0.99
C ASP A 37 0.95 4.80 0.33
N ASP A 38 1.75 3.99 1.03
CA ASP A 38 2.98 3.39 0.51
C ASP A 38 2.71 2.49 -0.70
N MET A 39 1.61 1.71 -0.68
CA MET A 39 1.19 0.88 -1.81
C MET A 39 0.81 1.74 -3.03
N CYS A 40 0.01 2.79 -2.85
CA CYS A 40 -0.42 3.70 -3.93
C CYS A 40 0.77 4.48 -4.51
N GLU A 41 1.64 5.03 -3.66
CA GLU A 41 2.87 5.68 -4.10
C GLU A 41 3.83 4.71 -4.80
N GLY A 42 3.97 3.51 -4.28
CA GLY A 42 4.76 2.45 -4.88
C GLY A 42 4.27 2.10 -6.28
N PHE A 43 2.95 1.96 -6.45
CA PHE A 43 2.32 1.72 -7.74
C PHE A 43 2.60 2.87 -8.72
N ALA A 44 2.32 4.12 -8.35
CA ALA A 44 2.54 5.29 -9.20
C ALA A 44 4.02 5.47 -9.60
N ALA A 45 4.94 5.10 -8.72
CA ALA A 45 6.39 5.14 -8.97
C ALA A 45 6.95 3.86 -9.62
N THR A 46 6.09 2.89 -10.00
CA THR A 46 6.49 1.56 -10.52
C THR A 46 7.47 0.80 -9.61
N ARG A 47 7.35 1.01 -8.30
CA ARG A 47 8.15 0.34 -7.28
C ARG A 47 7.38 -0.87 -6.75
N MET A 48 7.82 -2.07 -7.13
CA MET A 48 7.16 -3.32 -6.73
C MET A 48 7.20 -3.55 -5.22
N ASN A 49 8.35 -3.28 -4.57
CA ASN A 49 8.55 -3.61 -3.17
C ASN A 49 7.54 -2.98 -2.20
N PRO A 50 7.22 -1.65 -2.26
CA PRO A 50 6.20 -1.08 -1.38
C PRO A 50 4.82 -1.71 -1.58
N VAL A 51 4.42 -1.98 -2.82
CA VAL A 51 3.14 -2.62 -3.11
C VAL A 51 3.08 -4.02 -2.51
N MET A 52 4.11 -4.83 -2.72
CA MET A 52 4.17 -6.20 -2.21
C MET A 52 4.38 -6.30 -0.71
N ALA A 53 4.97 -5.28 -0.07
CA ALA A 53 5.13 -5.22 1.38
C ALA A 53 3.79 -5.08 2.12
N GLY A 54 2.80 -4.43 1.50
CA GLY A 54 1.44 -4.32 2.04
C GLY A 54 0.63 -5.62 2.00
N LEU A 55 1.13 -6.67 1.31
CA LEU A 55 0.45 -7.96 1.16
C LEU A 55 1.15 -9.05 1.97
N ALA A 56 0.38 -9.82 2.73
CA ALA A 56 0.88 -11.00 3.43
C ALA A 56 1.33 -12.10 2.42
N PRO A 57 2.22 -13.03 2.82
CA PRO A 57 2.58 -14.16 1.97
C PRO A 57 1.38 -14.99 1.51
N GLU A 58 0.37 -15.16 2.39
CA GLU A 58 -0.87 -15.90 2.13
C GLU A 58 -2.01 -15.04 1.54
N PHE A 59 -1.71 -13.85 1.08
CA PHE A 59 -2.71 -12.94 0.51
C PHE A 59 -3.51 -13.59 -0.63
N TYR A 60 -4.82 -13.31 -0.63
CA TYR A 60 -5.73 -13.75 -1.69
C TYR A 60 -6.87 -12.76 -1.91
N ASP A 61 -7.14 -12.39 -3.17
CA ASP A 61 -8.35 -11.65 -3.56
C ASP A 61 -9.42 -12.62 -4.08
N GLU A 62 -10.55 -12.70 -3.37
CA GLU A 62 -11.61 -13.67 -3.64
C GLU A 62 -12.33 -13.42 -4.97
N ALA A 63 -12.54 -12.16 -5.31
CA ALA A 63 -13.30 -11.80 -6.51
C ALA A 63 -12.46 -11.93 -7.78
N LEU A 64 -11.16 -11.64 -7.68
CA LEU A 64 -10.22 -11.75 -8.80
C LEU A 64 -9.62 -13.16 -8.92
N GLY A 65 -9.76 -13.99 -7.88
CA GLY A 65 -9.09 -15.28 -7.80
C GLY A 65 -7.56 -15.16 -7.83
N ALA A 66 -7.03 -14.06 -7.27
CA ALA A 66 -5.62 -13.70 -7.39
C ALA A 66 -4.90 -13.81 -6.05
N ASP A 67 -3.86 -14.61 -6.00
CA ASP A 67 -2.92 -14.64 -4.90
C ASP A 67 -1.82 -13.56 -5.07
N ARG A 68 -0.95 -13.49 -4.08
CA ARG A 68 0.15 -12.53 -4.04
C ARG A 68 1.09 -12.65 -5.24
N GLU A 69 1.38 -13.86 -5.71
CA GLU A 69 2.31 -14.08 -6.84
C GLU A 69 1.65 -13.71 -8.17
N LEU A 70 0.37 -14.02 -8.35
CA LEU A 70 -0.38 -13.61 -9.55
C LEU A 70 -0.49 -12.09 -9.64
N LEU A 71 -0.75 -11.40 -8.53
CA LEU A 71 -0.74 -9.93 -8.49
C LEU A 71 0.64 -9.36 -8.84
N LYS A 72 1.70 -9.95 -8.30
CA LYS A 72 3.07 -9.53 -8.60
C LYS A 72 3.41 -9.67 -10.08
N LEU A 73 3.01 -10.79 -10.70
CA LEU A 73 3.19 -11.02 -12.14
C LEU A 73 2.40 -10.01 -12.97
N GLY A 74 1.13 -9.76 -12.63
CA GLY A 74 0.28 -8.76 -13.29
C GLY A 74 0.85 -7.35 -13.19
N LEU A 75 1.32 -6.95 -12.01
CA LEU A 75 1.97 -5.65 -11.81
C LEU A 75 3.28 -5.54 -12.58
N ALA A 76 4.11 -6.58 -12.60
CA ALA A 76 5.35 -6.59 -13.34
C ALA A 76 5.10 -6.41 -14.85
N HIS A 77 4.11 -7.13 -15.38
CA HIS A 77 3.68 -7.01 -16.78
C HIS A 77 3.19 -5.59 -17.09
N LEU A 78 2.28 -5.05 -16.28
CA LEU A 78 1.76 -3.69 -16.42
C LEU A 78 2.89 -2.64 -16.38
N PHE A 79 3.80 -2.74 -15.41
CA PHE A 79 4.92 -1.82 -15.28
C PHE A 79 5.88 -1.91 -16.47
N PHE A 80 6.09 -3.10 -17.02
CA PHE A 80 6.94 -3.30 -18.18
C PHE A 80 6.32 -2.73 -19.46
N GLU A 81 5.06 -3.07 -19.73
CA GLU A 81 4.37 -2.63 -20.96
C GLU A 81 4.19 -1.11 -21.02
N GLN A 82 3.88 -0.49 -19.87
CA GLN A 82 3.57 0.93 -19.82
C GLN A 82 4.81 1.84 -19.71
N ARG A 83 6.03 1.28 -19.62
CA ARG A 83 7.28 2.07 -19.66
C ARG A 83 7.67 2.59 -21.05
N GLY A 84 6.98 2.17 -22.10
CA GLY A 84 7.32 2.44 -23.50
C GLY A 84 6.70 3.70 -24.14
N GLY A 85 5.93 4.51 -23.42
CA GLY A 85 5.33 5.74 -23.95
C GLY A 85 6.37 6.84 -24.24
N GLU A 86 6.00 7.84 -25.09
CA GLU A 86 6.87 8.95 -25.50
C GLU A 86 7.56 9.65 -24.31
N ASP A 87 6.89 9.79 -23.18
CA ASP A 87 7.41 10.45 -21.98
C ASP A 87 8.17 9.51 -21.03
N ARG A 88 8.26 8.22 -21.31
CA ARG A 88 8.85 7.19 -20.42
C ARG A 88 8.33 7.21 -18.97
N ARG A 89 7.21 7.88 -18.72
CA ARG A 89 6.57 7.95 -17.40
C ARG A 89 5.41 6.97 -17.33
N PHE A 90 5.29 6.30 -16.19
CA PHE A 90 4.15 5.44 -15.94
C PHE A 90 2.88 6.30 -15.89
N PRO A 91 1.84 5.98 -16.69
CA PRO A 91 0.71 6.89 -16.87
C PRO A 91 -0.36 6.75 -15.78
N TYR A 92 -0.26 5.75 -14.90
CA TYR A 92 -1.32 5.47 -13.94
C TYR A 92 -0.94 5.89 -12.53
N ARG A 93 -1.95 6.28 -11.75
CA ARG A 93 -1.89 6.44 -10.29
C ARG A 93 -3.19 5.94 -9.66
N ILE A 94 -3.15 5.65 -8.37
CA ILE A 94 -4.28 5.21 -7.57
C ILE A 94 -4.52 6.23 -6.46
N GLU A 95 -5.78 6.55 -6.23
CA GLU A 95 -6.26 7.18 -5.01
C GLU A 95 -7.14 6.20 -4.26
N TRP A 96 -7.07 6.26 -2.94
CA TRP A 96 -7.95 5.48 -2.08
C TRP A 96 -8.72 6.40 -1.13
N ARG A 97 -9.91 5.97 -0.76
CA ARG A 97 -10.77 6.61 0.25
C ARG A 97 -11.40 5.54 1.11
N SER A 98 -11.69 5.88 2.35
CA SER A 98 -12.47 5.05 3.27
C SER A 98 -13.32 5.99 4.11
N GLU A 99 -14.62 5.80 4.11
CA GLU A 99 -15.56 6.63 4.89
C GLU A 99 -15.40 6.40 6.40
N ASN A 100 -15.25 5.13 6.79
CA ASN A 100 -15.26 4.74 8.20
C ASN A 100 -13.85 4.50 8.77
N GLY A 101 -12.82 4.48 7.90
CA GLY A 101 -11.48 4.06 8.28
C GLY A 101 -11.40 2.57 8.66
N PRO A 102 -10.19 2.09 9.06
CA PRO A 102 -10.02 0.72 9.49
C PRO A 102 -10.64 0.47 10.88
N ARG A 103 -11.31 -0.67 11.03
CA ARG A 103 -11.82 -1.18 12.31
C ARG A 103 -10.83 -2.21 12.84
N VAL A 104 -10.11 -1.84 13.90
CA VAL A 104 -9.09 -2.70 14.52
C VAL A 104 -9.74 -3.55 15.62
N ASP A 105 -9.45 -4.84 15.59
CA ASP A 105 -9.80 -5.80 16.63
C ASP A 105 -8.51 -6.33 17.28
N ASP A 106 -8.37 -6.14 18.59
CA ASP A 106 -7.23 -6.58 19.40
C ASP A 106 -7.61 -7.66 20.43
N SER A 107 -8.80 -8.25 20.30
CA SER A 107 -9.32 -9.28 21.21
C SER A 107 -8.68 -10.65 20.99
N GLY A 108 -8.04 -10.89 19.84
CA GLY A 108 -7.42 -12.17 19.48
C GLY A 108 -5.93 -12.27 19.83
N GLU A 109 -5.33 -13.42 19.55
CA GLU A 109 -3.86 -13.63 19.69
C GLU A 109 -3.07 -12.74 18.73
N GLU A 110 -3.55 -12.57 17.50
CA GLU A 110 -3.02 -11.62 16.52
C GLU A 110 -4.02 -10.48 16.32
N LYS A 111 -3.55 -9.24 16.34
CA LYS A 111 -4.40 -8.09 15.98
C LYS A 111 -4.84 -8.21 14.54
N SER A 112 -6.13 -7.98 14.31
CA SER A 112 -6.74 -7.94 12.98
C SER A 112 -7.41 -6.60 12.72
N ALA A 113 -7.66 -6.30 11.47
CA ALA A 113 -8.44 -5.14 11.07
C ALA A 113 -9.26 -5.43 9.81
N GLU A 114 -10.42 -4.78 9.74
CA GLU A 114 -11.25 -4.74 8.55
C GLU A 114 -11.30 -3.32 8.02
N ILE A 115 -11.31 -3.15 6.71
CA ILE A 115 -11.42 -1.86 6.05
C ILE A 115 -12.23 -1.96 4.76
N GLU A 116 -13.12 -0.97 4.57
CA GLU A 116 -13.82 -0.76 3.31
C GLU A 116 -13.14 0.39 2.57
N LEU A 117 -12.71 0.14 1.35
CA LEU A 117 -11.97 1.09 0.50
C LEU A 117 -12.74 1.36 -0.78
N GLU A 118 -12.68 2.59 -1.23
CA GLU A 118 -12.92 2.96 -2.62
C GLU A 118 -11.58 3.26 -3.27
N LEU A 119 -11.25 2.52 -4.33
CA LEU A 119 -10.06 2.75 -5.14
C LEU A 119 -10.46 3.43 -6.44
N GLU A 120 -9.76 4.47 -6.82
CA GLU A 120 -9.93 5.13 -8.11
C GLU A 120 -8.59 5.17 -8.85
N PHE A 121 -8.59 4.62 -10.06
CA PHE A 121 -7.42 4.56 -10.93
C PHE A 121 -7.53 5.67 -11.96
N PHE A 122 -6.49 6.48 -12.03
CA PHE A 122 -6.38 7.57 -12.99
C PHE A 122 -5.32 7.25 -14.02
N ARG A 123 -5.60 7.62 -15.26
CA ARG A 123 -4.65 7.63 -16.36
C ARG A 123 -4.33 9.06 -16.74
N ARG A 124 -3.05 9.37 -16.84
CA ARG A 124 -2.57 10.64 -17.36
C ARG A 124 -2.68 10.62 -18.88
N GLU A 125 -3.31 11.63 -19.43
CA GLU A 125 -3.48 11.89 -20.86
C GLU A 125 -2.87 13.26 -21.18
N SER A 126 -2.78 13.62 -22.47
CA SER A 126 -2.20 14.91 -22.91
C SER A 126 -2.96 16.14 -22.41
N ASP A 127 -4.25 16.00 -22.16
CA ASP A 127 -5.18 17.05 -21.75
C ASP A 127 -5.55 16.98 -20.25
N GLY A 128 -4.93 16.08 -19.48
CA GLY A 128 -5.16 15.96 -18.05
C GLY A 128 -5.15 14.53 -17.52
N GLU A 129 -5.87 14.29 -16.44
CA GLU A 129 -6.03 12.96 -15.86
C GLU A 129 -7.49 12.52 -15.98
N ARG A 130 -7.69 11.27 -16.35
CA ARG A 130 -9.01 10.66 -16.46
C ARG A 130 -9.11 9.43 -15.56
N SER A 131 -10.21 9.33 -14.82
CA SER A 131 -10.59 8.10 -14.12
C SER A 131 -10.88 7.00 -15.13
N VAL A 132 -10.23 5.85 -14.98
CA VAL A 132 -10.36 4.70 -15.90
C VAL A 132 -10.97 3.47 -15.24
N TRP A 133 -10.86 3.38 -13.93
CA TRP A 133 -11.44 2.30 -13.18
C TRP A 133 -11.70 2.70 -11.73
N LYS A 134 -12.89 2.33 -11.20
CA LYS A 134 -13.25 2.46 -9.79
C LYS A 134 -13.66 1.12 -9.25
N ALA A 135 -13.22 0.83 -8.05
CA ALA A 135 -13.54 -0.40 -7.35
C ALA A 135 -13.82 -0.14 -5.87
N LYS A 136 -14.69 -0.96 -5.30
CA LYS A 136 -14.81 -1.15 -3.85
C LYS A 136 -14.00 -2.36 -3.46
N VAL A 137 -13.31 -2.25 -2.34
CA VAL A 137 -12.48 -3.33 -1.80
C VAL A 137 -12.79 -3.50 -0.33
N ASP A 138 -13.30 -4.66 0.02
CA ASP A 138 -13.40 -5.10 1.41
C ASP A 138 -12.11 -5.83 1.76
N GLY A 139 -11.36 -5.28 2.72
CA GLY A 139 -10.03 -5.76 3.07
C GLY A 139 -9.94 -6.27 4.50
N GLN A 140 -9.27 -7.41 4.67
CA GLN A 140 -8.87 -7.94 5.97
C GLN A 140 -7.36 -7.84 6.11
N LEU A 141 -6.91 -7.28 7.23
CA LEU A 141 -5.50 -7.15 7.55
C LEU A 141 -5.16 -7.89 8.83
N ARG A 142 -3.90 -8.30 8.95
CA ARG A 142 -3.31 -8.82 10.18
C ARG A 142 -2.02 -8.11 10.50
N LYS A 143 -1.76 -7.97 11.80
CA LYS A 143 -0.52 -7.39 12.30
C LYS A 143 0.42 -8.50 12.72
N ARG A 144 1.53 -8.66 11.98
CA ARG A 144 2.61 -9.60 12.28
C ARG A 144 3.94 -8.87 12.31
N ASP A 145 4.77 -9.16 13.28
CA ASP A 145 6.08 -8.53 13.46
C ASP A 145 6.01 -6.99 13.53
N GLY A 146 4.87 -6.45 14.04
CA GLY A 146 4.61 -5.02 14.14
C GLY A 146 4.16 -4.35 12.85
N GLU A 147 4.00 -5.10 11.76
CA GLU A 147 3.56 -4.60 10.45
C GLU A 147 2.16 -5.08 10.09
N TRP A 148 1.36 -4.17 9.55
CA TRP A 148 0.03 -4.47 9.02
C TRP A 148 0.13 -4.92 7.56
N ARG A 149 -0.54 -6.03 7.21
CA ARG A 149 -0.58 -6.56 5.84
C ARG A 149 -1.96 -7.09 5.52
N PHE A 150 -2.40 -6.86 4.29
CA PHE A 150 -3.60 -7.48 3.77
C PHE A 150 -3.41 -8.98 3.65
N VAL A 151 -4.34 -9.74 4.22
CA VAL A 151 -4.40 -11.21 4.10
C VAL A 151 -5.48 -11.63 3.12
N ARG A 152 -6.55 -10.83 3.02
CA ARG A 152 -7.66 -11.11 2.14
C ARG A 152 -8.27 -9.81 1.63
N THR A 153 -8.74 -9.83 0.39
CA THR A 153 -9.57 -8.78 -0.19
C THR A 153 -10.70 -9.37 -1.00
N HIS A 154 -11.76 -8.57 -1.16
CA HIS A 154 -12.82 -8.83 -2.10
C HIS A 154 -13.04 -7.56 -2.92
N THR A 155 -12.64 -7.60 -4.19
CA THR A 155 -12.64 -6.43 -5.07
C THR A 155 -13.86 -6.43 -6.00
N THR A 156 -14.68 -5.41 -5.92
CA THR A 156 -15.86 -5.24 -6.79
C THR A 156 -15.69 -4.03 -7.68
N THR A 157 -15.74 -4.21 -9.01
CA THR A 157 -15.71 -3.11 -9.96
C THR A 157 -17.00 -2.30 -9.87
N VAL A 158 -16.87 -0.98 -9.70
CA VAL A 158 -17.99 -0.03 -9.67
C VAL A 158 -18.15 0.63 -11.04
N GLU A 159 -17.04 1.06 -11.64
CA GLU A 159 -17.03 1.79 -12.91
C GLU A 159 -15.77 1.47 -13.71
N GLY A 160 -15.88 1.49 -15.04
CA GLY A 160 -14.75 1.27 -15.93
C GLY A 160 -14.34 -0.20 -16.05
N ARG A 161 -13.08 -0.42 -16.43
CA ARG A 161 -12.50 -1.76 -16.56
C ARG A 161 -11.13 -1.79 -15.89
N MET A 162 -10.86 -2.88 -15.18
CA MET A 162 -9.52 -3.15 -14.66
C MET A 162 -8.48 -3.07 -15.77
N LEU A 163 -7.32 -2.52 -15.44
CA LEU A 163 -6.16 -2.45 -16.33
C LEU A 163 -5.76 -3.88 -16.75
N ARG A 164 -5.63 -4.11 -18.05
CA ARG A 164 -5.19 -5.39 -18.62
C ARG A 164 -3.86 -5.19 -19.32
#